data_5942df4b190b03495d39d65440a77223
#
_entry.id   5942df4b190b03495d39d65440a77223
#
_cell.length_a   1.000
_cell.length_b   1.000
_cell.length_c   1.000
_cell.angle_alpha   90.00
_cell.angle_beta   90.00
_cell.angle_gamma   90.00
#
_symmetry.space_group_name_H-M   'P 1'
#
loop_
_entity.id
_entity.type
_entity.pdbx_description
1 polymer ?
#
loop_
_entity_poly.entity_id
_entity_poly.type
_entity_poly.pdbx_seq_one_letter_code
_entity_poly.pdbx_strand_id
1 'polypeptide(L)'
;MPKPTKGPRLGGSPAHERIILRNLASQLFEHGHVVTTVTKAKRVRPLAEKLINRAKTDTVANRRFVNRTITDRGIVHILFTEIGPRMEGRDGGYTRVTRIGNRKGDNAPMAVIEVISDKVAPKAPASAADAKAQINTATEAKDAEPKAGDAAVEHNAPAEDAAAQAPVADEQK
;
A
#
# COMPACT_ATOMS: atom_id res chain seq x y z
N MET A 1 1.22 28.13 -12.96
CA MET A 1 1.20 26.69 -13.31
C MET A 1 1.42 25.84 -12.06
N PRO A 2 0.60 24.81 -11.79
CA PRO A 2 0.84 23.92 -10.68
C PRO A 2 2.17 23.18 -10.85
N LYS A 3 2.98 23.10 -9.78
CA LYS A 3 4.24 22.36 -9.78
C LYS A 3 3.96 20.85 -9.90
N PRO A 4 4.75 20.09 -10.68
CA PRO A 4 4.56 18.64 -10.75
C PRO A 4 4.78 18.01 -9.37
N THR A 5 3.82 17.22 -8.90
CA THR A 5 3.81 16.60 -7.58
C THR A 5 4.93 15.57 -7.36
N LYS A 6 5.53 15.09 -8.45
CA LYS A 6 6.54 14.01 -8.43
C LYS A 6 7.98 14.48 -8.62
N GLY A 7 8.23 15.80 -8.61
CA GLY A 7 9.57 16.36 -8.82
C GLY A 7 10.12 16.13 -10.23
N PRO A 8 11.45 16.37 -10.43
CA PRO A 8 12.08 16.26 -11.74
C PRO A 8 11.98 14.84 -12.30
N ARG A 9 11.80 14.73 -13.61
CA ARG A 9 11.66 13.47 -14.35
C ARG A 9 13.00 12.70 -14.39
N LEU A 10 12.95 11.38 -14.27
CA LEU A 10 14.06 10.48 -14.52
C LEU A 10 13.99 10.00 -15.99
N GLY A 11 15.03 10.27 -16.79
CA GLY A 11 15.04 9.91 -18.21
C GLY A 11 14.25 10.88 -19.11
N GLY A 12 14.23 10.60 -20.41
CA GLY A 12 13.69 11.49 -21.44
C GLY A 12 12.15 11.50 -21.52
N SER A 13 11.47 10.43 -21.10
CA SER A 13 10.01 10.32 -21.16
C SER A 13 9.41 9.66 -19.92
N PRO A 14 8.09 9.85 -19.64
CA PRO A 14 7.42 9.16 -18.53
C PRO A 14 7.42 7.62 -18.65
N ALA A 15 7.40 7.10 -19.88
CA ALA A 15 7.51 5.68 -20.14
C ALA A 15 8.89 5.15 -19.78
N HIS A 16 9.95 5.87 -20.17
CA HIS A 16 11.33 5.53 -19.84
C HIS A 16 11.58 5.57 -18.33
N GLU A 17 11.05 6.56 -17.61
CA GLU A 17 11.11 6.59 -16.13
C GLU A 17 10.53 5.30 -15.52
N ARG A 18 9.36 4.86 -16.00
CA ARG A 18 8.74 3.62 -15.50
C ARG A 18 9.60 2.39 -15.75
N ILE A 19 10.24 2.30 -16.92
CA ILE A 19 11.14 1.19 -17.26
C ILE A 19 12.38 1.21 -16.36
N ILE A 20 13.01 2.36 -16.14
CA ILE A 20 14.16 2.48 -15.23
C ILE A 20 13.80 2.00 -13.83
N LEU A 21 12.65 2.44 -13.29
CA LEU A 21 12.23 2.07 -11.95
C LEU A 21 11.86 0.58 -11.83
N ARG A 22 11.25 0.00 -12.86
CA ARG A 22 10.95 -1.44 -12.93
C ARG A 22 12.22 -2.28 -12.91
N ASN A 23 13.18 -1.96 -13.78
CA ASN A 23 14.44 -2.69 -13.87
C ASN A 23 15.22 -2.61 -12.55
N LEU A 24 15.28 -1.43 -11.93
CA LEU A 24 15.93 -1.28 -10.63
C LEU A 24 15.21 -2.07 -9.51
N ALA A 25 13.89 -2.13 -9.54
CA ALA A 25 13.13 -2.93 -8.58
C ALA A 25 13.35 -4.45 -8.81
N SER A 26 13.42 -4.90 -10.06
CA SER A 26 13.73 -6.29 -10.40
C SER A 26 15.11 -6.69 -9.89
N GLN A 27 16.14 -5.90 -10.20
CA GLN A 27 17.50 -6.13 -9.72
C GLN A 27 17.61 -6.09 -8.18
N LEU A 28 16.82 -5.21 -7.54
CA LEU A 28 16.80 -5.13 -6.08
C LEU A 28 16.25 -6.42 -5.44
N PHE A 29 15.22 -7.02 -6.02
CA PHE A 29 14.64 -8.27 -5.50
C PHE A 29 15.47 -9.50 -5.84
N GLU A 30 16.17 -9.49 -6.97
CA GLU A 30 17.07 -10.56 -7.40
C GLU A 30 18.35 -10.63 -6.55
N HIS A 31 19.00 -9.48 -6.35
CA HIS A 31 20.29 -9.40 -5.69
C HIS A 31 20.23 -8.95 -4.22
N GLY A 32 19.04 -8.54 -3.73
CA GLY A 32 18.86 -8.01 -2.37
C GLY A 32 19.37 -6.58 -2.18
N HIS A 33 20.31 -6.11 -3.00
CA HIS A 33 20.85 -4.74 -2.96
C HIS A 33 21.22 -4.24 -4.36
N VAL A 34 21.19 -2.92 -4.54
CA VAL A 34 21.61 -2.26 -5.81
C VAL A 34 22.34 -0.95 -5.51
N VAL A 35 23.46 -0.75 -6.19
CA VAL A 35 24.21 0.51 -6.17
C VAL A 35 23.70 1.43 -7.28
N THR A 36 23.22 2.62 -6.93
CA THR A 36 22.70 3.57 -7.91
C THR A 36 22.82 5.00 -7.41
N THR A 37 22.39 5.99 -8.18
CA THR A 37 22.38 7.38 -7.71
C THR A 37 21.31 7.58 -6.63
N VAL A 38 21.58 8.48 -5.67
CA VAL A 38 20.64 8.81 -4.57
C VAL A 38 19.24 9.12 -5.07
N THR A 39 19.12 9.85 -6.19
CA THR A 39 17.82 10.22 -6.77
C THR A 39 17.06 8.99 -7.25
N LYS A 40 17.72 8.06 -7.96
CA LYS A 40 17.11 6.81 -8.42
C LYS A 40 16.72 5.94 -7.24
N ALA A 41 17.60 5.77 -6.24
CA ALA A 41 17.30 5.00 -5.03
C ALA A 41 16.06 5.52 -4.28
N LYS A 42 15.98 6.85 -4.09
CA LYS A 42 14.81 7.48 -3.46
C LYS A 42 13.51 7.28 -4.25
N ARG A 43 13.58 7.24 -5.58
CA ARG A 43 12.40 7.03 -6.44
C ARG A 43 11.97 5.57 -6.52
N VAL A 44 12.90 4.62 -6.46
CA VAL A 44 12.59 3.18 -6.46
C VAL A 44 11.99 2.74 -5.12
N ARG A 45 12.41 3.34 -4.01
CA ARG A 45 11.97 2.99 -2.66
C ARG A 45 10.44 2.83 -2.53
N PRO A 46 9.58 3.81 -2.85
CA PRO A 46 8.13 3.68 -2.72
C PRO A 46 7.55 2.59 -3.63
N LEU A 47 8.15 2.34 -4.80
CA LEU A 47 7.73 1.27 -5.68
C LEU A 47 8.05 -0.10 -5.07
N ALA A 48 9.29 -0.29 -4.59
CA ALA A 48 9.72 -1.53 -3.94
C ALA A 48 8.90 -1.82 -2.69
N GLU A 49 8.67 -0.84 -1.83
CA GLU A 49 7.85 -1.00 -0.63
C GLU A 49 6.41 -1.40 -0.95
N LYS A 50 5.82 -0.81 -1.99
CA LYS A 50 4.48 -1.18 -2.45
C LYS A 50 4.41 -2.62 -2.96
N LEU A 51 5.43 -3.09 -3.68
CA LEU A 51 5.50 -4.46 -4.20
C LEU A 51 5.69 -5.46 -3.06
N ILE A 52 6.60 -5.18 -2.11
CA ILE A 52 6.81 -6.02 -0.93
C ILE A 52 5.54 -6.11 -0.07
N ASN A 53 4.86 -4.98 0.15
CA ASN A 53 3.62 -5.00 0.92
C ASN A 53 2.52 -5.87 0.26
N ARG A 54 2.47 -5.92 -1.08
CA ARG A 54 1.57 -6.83 -1.80
C ARG A 54 2.02 -8.29 -1.72
N ALA A 55 3.32 -8.54 -1.63
CA ALA A 55 3.88 -9.88 -1.54
C ALA A 55 3.68 -10.55 -0.17
N LYS A 56 3.44 -9.79 0.88
CA LYS A 56 3.12 -10.33 2.22
C LYS A 56 1.88 -11.23 2.22
N THR A 57 0.92 -10.94 1.35
CA THR A 57 -0.30 -11.72 1.22
C THR A 57 -0.32 -12.38 -0.16
N ASP A 58 -0.10 -13.68 -0.21
CA ASP A 58 -0.07 -14.43 -1.46
C ASP A 58 -1.49 -14.71 -1.98
N THR A 59 -2.00 -13.78 -2.78
CA THR A 59 -3.27 -13.91 -3.49
C THR A 59 -3.06 -13.75 -4.99
N VAL A 60 -3.95 -14.37 -5.78
CA VAL A 60 -3.91 -14.24 -7.24
C VAL A 60 -3.99 -12.77 -7.68
N ALA A 61 -4.77 -11.95 -6.98
CA ALA A 61 -4.89 -10.53 -7.26
C ALA A 61 -3.55 -9.79 -7.04
N ASN A 62 -2.84 -10.08 -5.94
CA ASN A 62 -1.54 -9.50 -5.63
C ASN A 62 -0.47 -9.97 -6.62
N ARG A 63 -0.45 -11.26 -6.99
CA ARG A 63 0.45 -11.76 -8.03
C ARG A 63 0.23 -11.07 -9.38
N ARG A 64 -1.02 -10.88 -9.81
CA ARG A 64 -1.36 -10.12 -11.02
C ARG A 64 -0.92 -8.66 -10.95
N PHE A 65 -1.04 -8.04 -9.77
CA PHE A 65 -0.59 -6.66 -9.56
C PHE A 65 0.93 -6.53 -9.70
N VAL A 66 1.70 -7.44 -9.09
CA VAL A 66 3.17 -7.47 -9.16
C VAL A 66 3.63 -7.73 -10.60
N ASN A 67 3.02 -8.69 -11.31
CA ASN A 67 3.35 -9.04 -12.71
C ASN A 67 3.17 -7.87 -13.70
N ARG A 68 2.32 -6.89 -13.39
CA ARG A 68 2.22 -5.67 -14.20
C ARG A 68 3.49 -4.81 -14.12
N THR A 69 4.25 -4.96 -13.04
CA THR A 69 5.45 -4.19 -12.79
C THR A 69 6.71 -4.98 -13.08
N ILE A 70 6.81 -6.20 -12.57
CA ILE A 70 7.94 -7.09 -12.76
C ILE A 70 7.54 -8.13 -13.80
N THR A 71 8.24 -8.13 -14.93
CA THR A 71 7.95 -9.04 -16.05
C THR A 71 8.52 -10.44 -15.83
N ASP A 72 9.62 -10.52 -15.09
CA ASP A 72 10.29 -11.79 -14.81
C ASP A 72 9.55 -12.59 -13.74
N ARG A 73 9.13 -13.80 -14.12
CA ARG A 73 8.39 -14.71 -13.25
C ARG A 73 9.26 -15.30 -12.14
N GLY A 74 10.56 -15.48 -12.39
CA GLY A 74 11.51 -15.97 -11.39
C GLY A 74 11.64 -14.99 -10.23
N ILE A 75 11.79 -13.70 -10.53
CA ILE A 75 11.85 -12.63 -9.50
C ILE A 75 10.54 -12.51 -8.74
N VAL A 76 9.40 -12.63 -9.43
CA VAL A 76 8.09 -12.66 -8.77
C VAL A 76 7.98 -13.85 -7.81
N HIS A 77 8.48 -15.01 -8.20
CA HIS A 77 8.50 -16.18 -7.32
C HIS A 77 9.34 -15.91 -6.07
N ILE A 78 10.58 -15.43 -6.21
CA ILE A 78 11.46 -15.06 -5.09
C ILE A 78 10.78 -14.03 -4.17
N LEU A 79 10.09 -13.04 -4.75
CA LEU A 79 9.39 -12.00 -3.99
C LEU A 79 8.29 -12.57 -3.08
N PHE A 80 7.50 -13.56 -3.57
CA PHE A 80 6.40 -14.16 -2.79
C PHE A 80 6.86 -15.29 -1.86
N THR A 81 7.90 -16.06 -2.22
CA THR A 81 8.36 -17.21 -1.43
C THR A 81 9.38 -16.83 -0.37
N GLU A 82 10.25 -15.87 -0.67
CA GLU A 82 11.35 -15.52 0.22
C GLU A 82 11.15 -14.16 0.89
N ILE A 83 10.96 -13.09 0.11
CA ILE A 83 10.94 -11.73 0.63
C ILE A 83 9.64 -11.46 1.41
N GLY A 84 8.48 -11.85 0.86
CA GLY A 84 7.17 -11.65 1.49
C GLY A 84 7.09 -12.19 2.91
N PRO A 85 7.37 -13.49 3.14
CA PRO A 85 7.36 -14.11 4.47
C PRO A 85 8.38 -13.53 5.44
N ARG A 86 9.54 -13.07 4.96
CA ARG A 86 10.53 -12.38 5.81
C ARG A 86 10.02 -11.05 6.35
N MET A 87 9.15 -10.38 5.59
CA MET A 87 8.59 -9.07 5.94
C MET A 87 7.25 -9.16 6.68
N GLU A 88 6.76 -10.37 6.94
CA GLU A 88 5.59 -10.60 7.77
C GLU A 88 5.84 -10.04 9.18
N GLY A 89 4.89 -9.27 9.70
CA GLY A 89 5.04 -8.59 11.00
C GLY A 89 5.70 -7.20 10.96
N ARG A 90 6.23 -6.75 9.83
CA ARG A 90 6.73 -5.39 9.65
C ARG A 90 5.70 -4.54 8.90
N ASP A 91 5.31 -3.38 9.42
CA ASP A 91 4.29 -2.51 8.81
C ASP A 91 4.84 -1.53 7.76
N GLY A 92 6.13 -1.57 7.49
CA GLY A 92 6.79 -0.72 6.49
C GLY A 92 8.29 -0.61 6.70
N GLY A 93 8.96 0.23 5.90
CA GLY A 93 10.41 0.39 5.99
C GLY A 93 11.15 -0.88 5.59
N TYR A 94 10.73 -1.53 4.52
CA TYR A 94 11.33 -2.78 4.02
C TYR A 94 12.66 -2.55 3.33
N THR A 95 12.97 -1.31 2.97
CA THR A 95 14.19 -0.95 2.25
C THR A 95 14.98 0.10 3.00
N ARG A 96 16.32 -0.02 2.93
CA ARG A 96 17.28 0.94 3.47
C ARG A 96 18.06 1.59 2.33
N VAL A 97 18.29 2.90 2.41
CA VAL A 97 19.10 3.64 1.44
C VAL A 97 20.28 4.25 2.18
N THR A 98 21.48 3.77 1.87
CA THR A 98 22.75 4.21 2.48
C THR A 98 23.57 4.95 1.44
N ARG A 99 24.07 6.15 1.74
CA ARG A 99 24.95 6.92 0.84
C ARG A 99 26.36 6.37 0.91
N ILE A 100 27.01 6.24 -0.27
CA ILE A 100 28.37 5.69 -0.38
C ILE A 100 29.41 6.76 -0.73
N GLY A 101 28.97 7.94 -1.19
CA GLY A 101 29.86 9.00 -1.70
C GLY A 101 29.48 9.41 -3.10
N ASN A 102 30.40 10.05 -3.80
CA ASN A 102 30.17 10.55 -5.15
C ASN A 102 30.93 9.71 -6.18
N ARG A 103 30.33 9.57 -7.37
CA ARG A 103 30.94 8.81 -8.47
C ARG A 103 32.09 9.61 -9.08
N LYS A 104 33.24 8.94 -9.37
CA LYS A 104 34.37 9.51 -10.04
C LYS A 104 33.96 9.88 -11.48
N GLY A 105 34.31 11.08 -11.90
CA GLY A 105 34.01 11.63 -13.23
C GLY A 105 32.93 12.71 -13.19
N ASP A 106 31.68 12.35 -12.90
CA ASP A 106 30.53 13.28 -12.92
C ASP A 106 30.09 13.78 -11.54
N ASN A 107 30.80 13.39 -10.49
CA ASN A 107 30.51 13.75 -9.11
C ASN A 107 29.03 13.46 -8.66
N ALA A 108 28.36 12.52 -9.32
CA ALA A 108 26.99 12.17 -8.98
C ALA A 108 26.92 11.49 -7.60
N PRO A 109 26.03 11.92 -6.69
CA PRO A 109 25.89 11.28 -5.38
C PRO A 109 25.31 9.86 -5.53
N MET A 110 26.03 8.87 -5.01
CA MET A 110 25.70 7.46 -5.07
C MET A 110 25.11 6.95 -3.76
N ALA A 111 24.27 5.93 -3.85
CA ALA A 111 23.70 5.23 -2.73
C ALA A 111 23.51 3.75 -3.04
N VAL A 112 23.54 2.93 -2.00
CA VAL A 112 23.04 1.56 -2.01
C VAL A 112 21.60 1.60 -1.54
N ILE A 113 20.72 0.92 -2.27
CA ILE A 113 19.40 0.54 -1.78
C ILE A 113 19.43 -0.96 -1.50
N GLU A 114 18.98 -1.38 -0.35
CA GLU A 114 18.97 -2.77 0.09
C GLU A 114 17.61 -3.16 0.67
N VAL A 115 17.23 -4.43 0.51
CA VAL A 115 16.08 -5.02 1.18
C VAL A 115 16.54 -5.49 2.57
N ILE A 116 15.86 -5.07 3.62
CA ILE A 116 16.21 -5.43 4.98
C ILE A 116 15.88 -6.91 5.18
N SER A 117 16.88 -7.71 5.55
CA SER A 117 16.74 -9.14 5.80
C SER A 117 16.32 -9.49 7.22
N ASP A 118 16.40 -8.52 8.15
CA ASP A 118 16.13 -8.75 9.57
C ASP A 118 14.66 -9.11 9.79
N LYS A 119 14.41 -10.30 10.33
CA LYS A 119 13.07 -10.67 10.81
C LYS A 119 12.71 -9.79 12.00
N VAL A 120 11.63 -9.06 11.91
CA VAL A 120 11.06 -8.36 13.06
C VAL A 120 10.34 -9.38 13.92
N ALA A 121 10.70 -9.49 15.20
CA ALA A 121 9.86 -10.20 16.16
C ALA A 121 8.42 -9.64 16.06
N PRO A 122 7.39 -10.48 16.04
CA PRO A 122 6.01 -10.01 15.97
C PRO A 122 5.79 -9.02 17.12
N LYS A 123 5.39 -7.81 16.79
CA LYS A 123 4.98 -6.80 17.76
C LYS A 123 3.82 -7.43 18.54
N ALA A 124 4.03 -7.68 19.83
CA ALA A 124 2.97 -8.15 20.71
C ALA A 124 1.72 -7.28 20.47
N PRO A 125 0.53 -7.86 20.34
CA PRO A 125 -0.68 -7.06 20.20
C PRO A 125 -0.72 -6.10 21.39
N ALA A 126 -0.86 -4.80 21.10
CA ALA A 126 -1.06 -3.78 22.13
C ALA A 126 -2.19 -4.30 23.01
N SER A 127 -1.88 -4.51 24.30
CA SER A 127 -2.83 -5.09 25.24
C SER A 127 -4.10 -4.24 25.22
N ALA A 128 -5.25 -4.89 25.21
CA ALA A 128 -6.58 -4.25 25.22
C ALA A 128 -6.82 -3.33 26.44
N ALA A 129 -5.80 -3.09 27.26
CA ALA A 129 -5.80 -2.15 28.39
C ALA A 129 -5.74 -0.68 27.96
N ASP A 130 -5.07 -0.36 26.84
CA ASP A 130 -4.93 1.03 26.39
C ASP A 130 -6.18 1.55 25.64
N ALA A 131 -7.01 0.63 25.11
CA ALA A 131 -8.28 0.99 24.46
C ALA A 131 -9.41 1.33 25.45
N LYS A 132 -9.31 0.86 26.71
CA LYS A 132 -10.29 1.15 27.76
C LYS A 132 -10.08 2.47 28.49
N ALA A 133 -8.86 2.98 28.48
CA ALA A 133 -8.53 4.25 29.13
C ALA A 133 -9.02 5.49 28.31
N GLN A 134 -9.21 5.34 27.00
CA GLN A 134 -9.67 6.44 26.15
C GLN A 134 -11.19 6.56 26.02
N ILE A 135 -11.95 5.52 26.44
CA ILE A 135 -13.41 5.55 26.39
C ILE A 135 -14.01 6.16 27.68
N ASN A 136 -13.30 6.09 28.80
CA ASN A 136 -13.81 6.59 30.09
C ASN A 136 -13.63 8.11 30.29
N THR A 137 -12.86 8.80 29.47
CA THR A 137 -12.73 10.27 29.52
C THR A 137 -13.73 11.02 28.63
N ALA A 138 -14.49 10.30 27.79
CA ALA A 138 -15.50 10.93 26.93
C ALA A 138 -16.94 10.84 27.48
N THR A 139 -17.15 10.13 28.61
CA THR A 139 -18.51 9.88 29.14
C THR A 139 -18.85 10.74 30.36
N GLU A 140 -17.89 11.48 30.93
CA GLU A 140 -18.12 12.33 32.11
C GLU A 140 -18.44 13.83 31.84
N ALA A 141 -18.66 14.21 30.59
CA ALA A 141 -18.94 15.57 30.23
C ALA A 141 -20.32 15.81 29.60
N LYS A 142 -21.33 14.97 29.94
CA LYS A 142 -22.66 15.15 29.38
C LYS A 142 -23.80 14.73 30.32
N ASP A 143 -23.75 15.25 31.55
CA ASP A 143 -24.92 15.29 32.42
C ASP A 143 -25.00 16.69 33.03
N ALA A 144 -25.73 17.55 32.37
CA ALA A 144 -26.44 18.71 32.99
C ALA A 144 -27.61 19.05 32.07
N GLU A 145 -28.77 18.73 32.60
CA GLU A 145 -30.15 19.09 32.23
C GLU A 145 -30.38 20.64 32.18
N PRO A 146 -31.57 21.19 31.81
CA PRO A 146 -32.90 20.61 31.82
C PRO A 146 -33.93 21.15 30.77
N LYS A 147 -35.01 20.35 30.62
CA LYS A 147 -36.45 20.69 30.55
C LYS A 147 -37.07 21.58 29.47
N ALA A 148 -38.10 20.95 28.91
CA ALA A 148 -39.49 21.43 28.67
C ALA A 148 -39.93 21.66 27.22
N GLY A 149 -41.10 21.05 26.90
CA GLY A 149 -42.07 21.51 25.91
C GLY A 149 -42.39 20.50 24.80
N ASP A 150 -43.17 19.52 24.99
CA ASP A 150 -44.65 19.38 24.74
C ASP A 150 -45.09 19.44 23.26
N ALA A 151 -46.05 18.50 22.94
CA ALA A 151 -46.97 18.42 21.82
C ALA A 151 -46.52 17.62 20.57
N ALA A 152 -46.83 16.35 20.44
CA ALA A 152 -48.05 15.74 19.88
C ALA A 152 -48.30 16.01 18.39
N VAL A 153 -48.55 14.93 17.72
CA VAL A 153 -49.53 14.53 16.72
C VAL A 153 -48.90 13.65 15.64
N GLU A 154 -49.05 12.35 15.69
CA GLU A 154 -49.98 11.43 15.07
C GLU A 154 -50.08 11.42 13.55
N HIS A 155 -50.11 10.20 13.08
CA HIS A 155 -50.65 9.65 11.81
C HIS A 155 -49.67 9.56 10.63
N ASN A 156 -49.54 8.51 9.95
CA ASN A 156 -50.30 7.30 9.67
C ASN A 156 -49.45 6.40 8.73
N ALA A 157 -49.42 5.15 8.94
CA ALA A 157 -49.16 4.14 7.93
C ALA A 157 -50.51 3.79 7.30
N PRO A 158 -50.70 2.90 6.33
CA PRO A 158 -49.84 1.97 5.61
C PRO A 158 -50.24 1.78 4.12
N ALA A 159 -49.82 0.61 3.59
CA ALA A 159 -50.35 -0.24 2.50
C ALA A 159 -49.58 -0.14 1.18
N GLU A 160 -48.96 -1.27 0.82
CA GLU A 160 -49.44 -2.37 -0.01
C GLU A 160 -49.63 -1.91 -1.45
N ASP A 161 -49.07 -2.53 -2.47
CA ASP A 161 -49.39 -3.84 -3.01
C ASP A 161 -48.52 -4.13 -4.23
N ALA A 162 -47.99 -5.32 -4.29
CA ALA A 162 -48.25 -6.39 -5.23
C ALA A 162 -47.76 -6.27 -6.65
N ALA A 163 -46.95 -7.23 -6.91
CA ALA A 163 -47.10 -8.28 -7.91
C ALA A 163 -46.86 -7.94 -9.38
N ALA A 164 -46.02 -8.69 -9.94
CA ALA A 164 -46.23 -9.81 -10.83
C ALA A 164 -45.45 -9.73 -12.14
N GLN A 165 -44.75 -10.82 -12.34
CA GLN A 165 -44.68 -11.68 -13.52
C GLN A 165 -43.69 -11.34 -14.60
N ALA A 166 -42.74 -12.23 -14.66
CA ALA A 166 -42.18 -12.75 -15.91
C ALA A 166 -43.32 -13.44 -16.71
N PRO A 167 -43.19 -13.86 -17.95
CA PRO A 167 -42.09 -14.62 -18.51
C PRO A 167 -41.86 -14.53 -20.05
N VAL A 168 -40.79 -15.20 -20.48
CA VAL A 168 -40.71 -16.21 -21.60
C VAL A 168 -40.45 -15.74 -23.03
N ALA A 169 -39.45 -16.45 -23.54
CA ALA A 169 -39.27 -17.07 -24.86
C ALA A 169 -38.77 -16.20 -25.97
N ASP A 170 -37.75 -16.64 -26.49
CA ASP A 170 -37.46 -17.64 -27.50
C ASP A 170 -37.18 -17.02 -28.88
N GLU A 171 -36.28 -17.63 -29.53
CA GLU A 171 -36.10 -17.98 -30.94
C GLU A 171 -35.06 -17.20 -31.76
N GLN A 172 -34.04 -17.95 -31.99
CA GLN A 172 -33.43 -18.33 -33.28
C GLN A 172 -33.16 -17.24 -34.34
N LYS A 173 -31.93 -16.98 -34.63
CA LYS A 173 -31.33 -17.39 -35.89
C LYS A 173 -29.83 -17.21 -35.89
#